data_0b7945496c6ce7dfbd8873276e791097
#
_entry.id   0b7945496c6ce7dfbd8873276e791097
#
_cell.length_a   1.000
_cell.length_b   1.000
_cell.length_c   1.000
_cell.angle_alpha   90.00
_cell.angle_beta   90.00
_cell.angle_gamma   90.00
#
_symmetry.space_group_name_H-M   'P 1'
#
loop_
_entity.id
_entity.type
_entity.pdbx_description
1 polymer ?
#
loop_
_entity_poly.entity_id
_entity_poly.type
_entity_poly.pdbx_seq_one_letter_code
_entity_poly.pdbx_strand_id
1 'polypeptide(L)'
;TVGNSTSTNTFENSATNVSSDIGLGYRYKISNNSGITVEIHNKSPFNIPENAAIFDIMPPGEKSIHFGSYYQIRNSKIGYWNNLNIRGGAYMKNLDFTDGIFRDVGATFGIGFEYLSNTQSVDLALRLGKKESRLLIGEYEEYISFHIGITTGEKWFMKRRRK
;
A
#
# COMPACT_ATOMS: atom_id res chain seq x y z
N THR A 1 -17.72 54.07 -34.07
CA THR A 1 -17.13 52.75 -34.34
C THR A 1 -17.07 51.97 -33.04
N VAL A 2 -18.04 51.02 -32.92
CA VAL A 2 -18.12 50.09 -31.79
C VAL A 2 -17.31 48.87 -32.20
N GLY A 3 -16.18 48.63 -31.53
CA GLY A 3 -15.37 47.44 -31.73
C GLY A 3 -16.01 46.23 -30.99
N ASN A 4 -16.48 45.26 -31.74
CA ASN A 4 -16.87 43.94 -31.21
C ASN A 4 -15.61 43.14 -30.93
N SER A 5 -15.28 42.95 -29.66
CA SER A 5 -14.30 41.96 -29.22
C SER A 5 -15.01 40.61 -28.99
N THR A 6 -14.91 39.72 -29.95
CA THR A 6 -15.29 38.32 -29.80
C THR A 6 -14.21 37.59 -28.98
N SER A 7 -14.46 37.31 -27.72
CA SER A 7 -13.63 36.37 -26.95
C SER A 7 -14.02 34.93 -27.32
N THR A 8 -13.16 34.27 -28.11
CA THR A 8 -13.27 32.82 -28.34
C THR A 8 -12.70 32.09 -27.12
N ASN A 9 -13.55 31.53 -26.29
CA ASN A 9 -13.16 30.55 -25.28
C ASN A 9 -12.84 29.24 -26.00
N THR A 10 -11.59 28.99 -26.30
CA THR A 10 -11.13 27.65 -26.67
C THR A 10 -11.11 26.79 -25.40
N PHE A 11 -12.06 25.88 -25.29
CA PHE A 11 -11.96 24.79 -24.33
C PHE A 11 -10.90 23.83 -24.88
N GLU A 12 -9.69 23.91 -24.35
CA GLU A 12 -8.68 22.89 -24.60
C GLU A 12 -9.17 21.59 -23.95
N ASN A 13 -9.23 20.53 -24.73
CA ASN A 13 -9.50 19.17 -24.25
C ASN A 13 -8.42 18.82 -23.21
N SER A 14 -8.79 18.79 -21.95
CA SER A 14 -7.93 18.23 -20.90
C SER A 14 -7.72 16.75 -21.21
N ALA A 15 -6.52 16.39 -21.65
CA ALA A 15 -6.15 14.99 -21.79
C ALA A 15 -6.28 14.31 -20.44
N THR A 16 -7.18 13.34 -20.33
CA THR A 16 -7.33 12.56 -19.10
C THR A 16 -6.12 11.64 -19.00
N ASN A 17 -5.16 11.98 -18.16
CA ASN A 17 -4.01 11.15 -17.90
C ASN A 17 -4.43 9.99 -16.99
N VAL A 18 -4.32 8.77 -17.48
CA VAL A 18 -4.63 7.55 -16.73
C VAL A 18 -3.32 6.95 -16.24
N SER A 19 -3.14 6.85 -14.92
CA SER A 19 -2.04 6.03 -14.38
C SER A 19 -2.46 4.56 -14.38
N SER A 20 -1.57 3.67 -14.78
CA SER A 20 -1.78 2.23 -14.68
C SER A 20 -1.01 1.68 -13.47
N ASP A 21 -1.67 0.84 -12.68
CA ASP A 21 -1.06 0.08 -11.60
C ASP A 21 -1.31 -1.40 -11.86
N ILE A 22 -0.24 -2.15 -12.07
CA ILE A 22 -0.29 -3.58 -12.35
C ILE A 22 0.45 -4.31 -11.24
N GLY A 23 -0.25 -5.17 -10.51
CA GLY A 23 0.31 -6.01 -9.46
C GLY A 23 0.15 -7.49 -9.79
N LEU A 24 1.20 -8.26 -9.55
CA LEU A 24 1.17 -9.72 -9.59
C LEU A 24 1.64 -10.27 -8.25
N GLY A 25 0.81 -11.12 -7.64
CA GLY A 25 1.11 -11.73 -6.35
C GLY A 25 1.00 -13.25 -6.40
N TYR A 26 1.92 -13.92 -5.72
CA TYR A 26 1.87 -15.36 -5.52
C TYR A 26 1.93 -15.68 -4.03
N ARG A 27 1.04 -16.56 -3.58
CA ARG A 27 1.01 -17.06 -2.19
C ARG A 27 1.17 -18.55 -2.18
N TYR A 28 2.17 -19.02 -1.44
CA TYR A 28 2.41 -20.44 -1.19
C TYR A 28 2.10 -20.79 0.26
N LYS A 29 1.19 -21.74 0.46
CA LYS A 29 0.80 -22.24 1.78
C LYS A 29 1.71 -23.39 2.18
N ILE A 30 2.55 -23.18 3.19
CA ILE A 30 3.49 -24.20 3.69
C ILE A 30 2.76 -25.18 4.60
N SER A 31 1.88 -24.66 5.45
CA SER A 31 1.04 -25.45 6.35
C SER A 31 -0.36 -24.85 6.49
N ASN A 32 -1.22 -25.45 7.30
CA ASN A 32 -2.53 -24.87 7.58
C ASN A 32 -2.45 -23.50 8.26
N ASN A 33 -1.34 -23.21 8.91
CA ASN A 33 -1.15 -22.02 9.72
C ASN A 33 -0.03 -21.09 9.24
N SER A 34 0.70 -21.46 8.18
CA SER A 34 1.83 -20.67 7.70
C SER A 34 1.94 -20.64 6.19
N GLY A 35 2.53 -19.58 5.66
CA GLY A 35 2.80 -19.43 4.25
C GLY A 35 3.73 -18.28 3.97
N ILE A 36 4.09 -18.18 2.70
CA ILE A 36 4.91 -17.11 2.13
C ILE A 36 4.15 -16.42 1.02
N THR A 37 4.44 -15.14 0.80
CA THR A 37 3.90 -14.34 -0.30
C THR A 37 5.03 -13.64 -1.01
N VAL A 38 4.90 -13.53 -2.33
CA VAL A 38 5.76 -12.69 -3.17
C VAL A 38 4.85 -11.84 -4.02
N GLU A 39 5.09 -10.54 -4.06
CA GLU A 39 4.29 -9.59 -4.83
C GLU A 39 5.21 -8.66 -5.62
N ILE A 40 4.84 -8.39 -6.84
CA ILE A 40 5.53 -7.46 -7.74
C ILE A 40 4.50 -6.44 -8.19
N HIS A 41 4.82 -5.16 -8.06
CA HIS A 41 3.98 -4.06 -8.51
C HIS A 41 4.74 -3.17 -9.48
N ASN A 42 4.03 -2.68 -10.49
CA ASN A 42 4.52 -1.69 -11.42
C ASN A 42 3.45 -0.64 -11.65
N LYS A 43 3.70 0.55 -11.14
CA LYS A 43 2.85 1.72 -11.28
C LYS A 43 3.50 2.71 -12.21
N SER A 44 2.83 3.09 -13.29
CA SER A 44 3.33 4.11 -14.19
C SER A 44 3.19 5.51 -13.60
N PRO A 45 4.15 6.42 -13.88
CA PRO A 45 4.03 7.81 -13.47
C PRO A 45 2.85 8.47 -14.19
N PHE A 46 2.27 9.48 -13.55
CA PHE A 46 1.32 10.37 -14.19
C PHE A 46 2.08 11.30 -15.14
N ASN A 47 1.67 11.38 -16.40
CA ASN A 47 2.14 12.42 -17.30
C ASN A 47 1.23 13.64 -17.13
N ILE A 48 1.71 14.69 -16.50
CA ILE A 48 1.00 15.96 -16.40
C ILE A 48 1.37 16.81 -17.61
N PRO A 49 0.39 17.43 -18.31
CA PRO A 49 0.68 18.36 -19.38
C PRO A 49 1.45 19.57 -18.84
N GLU A 50 2.36 20.13 -19.66
CA GLU A 50 3.26 21.25 -19.30
C GLU A 50 2.54 22.49 -18.72
N ASN A 51 1.24 22.60 -18.91
CA ASN A 51 0.43 23.73 -18.46
C ASN A 51 -0.36 23.47 -17.16
N ALA A 52 -0.10 22.37 -16.49
CA ALA A 52 -0.78 22.05 -15.22
C ALA A 52 -0.31 22.98 -14.10
N ALA A 53 -1.25 23.33 -13.20
CA ALA A 53 -0.97 24.25 -12.11
C ALA A 53 0.10 23.69 -11.14
N ILE A 54 0.90 24.59 -10.58
CA ILE A 54 2.08 24.33 -9.72
C ILE A 54 1.80 23.42 -8.50
N PHE A 55 0.55 23.10 -8.21
CA PHE A 55 0.14 22.29 -7.05
C PHE A 55 -0.09 20.81 -7.34
N ASP A 56 0.06 20.38 -8.58
CA ASP A 56 -0.09 18.96 -8.92
C ASP A 56 1.20 18.21 -8.59
N ILE A 57 1.24 17.65 -7.38
CA ILE A 57 2.32 16.74 -6.99
C ILE A 57 2.16 15.46 -7.83
N MET A 58 3.08 15.28 -8.77
CA MET A 58 3.11 14.08 -9.59
C MET A 58 3.33 12.85 -8.70
N PRO A 59 2.41 11.87 -8.66
CA PRO A 59 2.74 10.60 -8.06
C PRO A 59 3.86 9.95 -8.90
N PRO A 60 4.95 9.53 -8.24
CA PRO A 60 6.07 8.91 -8.93
C PRO A 60 5.66 7.58 -9.54
N GLY A 61 6.33 7.18 -10.62
CA GLY A 61 6.33 5.79 -11.04
C GLY A 61 6.90 4.92 -9.92
N GLU A 62 6.30 3.77 -9.66
CA GLU A 62 6.76 2.84 -8.62
C GLU A 62 6.95 1.45 -9.22
N LYS A 63 8.12 0.87 -8.99
CA LYS A 63 8.37 -0.57 -9.20
C LYS A 63 8.75 -1.18 -7.88
N SER A 64 7.96 -2.13 -7.40
CA SER A 64 8.22 -2.72 -6.10
C SER A 64 8.13 -4.25 -6.12
N ILE A 65 8.94 -4.85 -5.26
CA ILE A 65 8.94 -6.28 -4.95
C ILE A 65 8.77 -6.41 -3.46
N HIS A 66 7.81 -7.23 -3.05
CA HIS A 66 7.52 -7.53 -1.66
C HIS A 66 7.65 -9.03 -1.43
N PHE A 67 8.33 -9.40 -0.38
CA PHE A 67 8.39 -10.75 0.14
C PHE A 67 7.80 -10.77 1.54
N GLY A 68 6.89 -11.70 1.81
CA GLY A 68 6.22 -11.81 3.11
C GLY A 68 6.13 -13.25 3.57
N SER A 69 6.07 -13.41 4.88
CA SER A 69 5.74 -14.66 5.54
C SER A 69 4.73 -14.41 6.64
N TYR A 70 3.90 -15.39 6.91
CA TYR A 70 2.95 -15.34 8.01
C TYR A 70 2.91 -16.66 8.76
N TYR A 71 2.62 -16.55 10.06
CA TYR A 71 2.36 -17.68 10.94
C TYR A 71 1.15 -17.36 11.80
N GLN A 72 0.13 -18.23 11.75
CA GLN A 72 -1.11 -18.08 12.50
C GLN A 72 -1.20 -19.11 13.62
N ILE A 73 -1.30 -18.64 14.85
CA ILE A 73 -1.54 -19.48 16.03
C ILE A 73 -3.05 -19.49 16.26
N ARG A 74 -3.66 -20.66 16.07
CA ARG A 74 -5.08 -20.87 16.36
C ARG A 74 -5.21 -21.63 17.67
N ASN A 75 -5.73 -20.99 18.69
CA ASN A 75 -5.96 -21.64 19.97
C ASN A 75 -7.46 -21.65 20.29
N SER A 76 -8.09 -22.79 20.11
CA SER A 76 -9.52 -22.97 20.36
C SER A 76 -9.93 -22.95 21.85
N LYS A 77 -8.96 -22.96 22.77
CA LYS A 77 -9.20 -23.08 24.22
C LYS A 77 -9.12 -21.74 24.97
N ILE A 78 -8.62 -20.70 24.38
CA ILE A 78 -8.44 -19.39 25.03
C ILE A 78 -9.51 -18.42 24.48
N GLY A 79 -10.57 -18.20 25.24
CA GLY A 79 -11.84 -17.59 24.83
C GLY A 79 -11.82 -16.29 24.05
N TYR A 80 -11.10 -15.25 24.44
CA TYR A 80 -11.14 -13.94 23.76
C TYR A 80 -10.03 -13.73 22.71
N TRP A 81 -8.90 -14.42 22.82
CA TRP A 81 -7.73 -14.27 21.96
C TRP A 81 -7.54 -15.51 21.10
N ASN A 82 -8.50 -15.76 20.20
CA ASN A 82 -8.54 -17.04 19.48
C ASN A 82 -7.47 -17.19 18.42
N ASN A 83 -7.01 -16.10 17.82
CA ASN A 83 -6.07 -16.16 16.72
C ASN A 83 -5.01 -15.06 16.84
N LEU A 84 -3.76 -15.48 16.88
CA LEU A 84 -2.61 -14.61 16.79
C LEU A 84 -1.96 -14.78 15.42
N ASN A 85 -1.83 -13.71 14.67
CA ASN A 85 -1.16 -13.67 13.39
C ASN A 85 0.18 -12.96 13.52
N ILE A 86 1.27 -13.64 13.25
CA ILE A 86 2.62 -13.06 13.18
C ILE A 86 3.00 -12.95 11.72
N ARG A 87 3.47 -11.79 11.30
CA ARG A 87 3.86 -11.52 9.92
C ARG A 87 5.24 -10.90 9.88
N GLY A 88 6.05 -11.32 8.92
CA GLY A 88 7.36 -10.73 8.66
C GLY A 88 7.57 -10.58 7.17
N GLY A 89 8.28 -9.56 6.74
CA GLY A 89 8.51 -9.35 5.33
C GLY A 89 9.68 -8.41 5.06
N ALA A 90 10.04 -8.37 3.79
CA ALA A 90 11.01 -7.42 3.24
C ALA A 90 10.45 -6.85 1.94
N TYR A 91 10.87 -5.66 1.60
CA TYR A 91 10.45 -5.01 0.38
C TYR A 91 11.59 -4.19 -0.21
N MET A 92 11.50 -4.01 -1.51
CA MET A 92 12.32 -3.11 -2.29
C MET A 92 11.42 -2.34 -3.24
N LYS A 93 11.51 -1.02 -3.20
CA LYS A 93 10.77 -0.09 -4.06
C LYS A 93 11.74 0.82 -4.77
N ASN A 94 11.53 0.99 -6.08
CA ASN A 94 12.17 2.02 -6.85
C ASN A 94 11.08 3.04 -7.21
N LEU A 95 11.30 4.28 -6.83
CA LEU A 95 10.41 5.41 -7.07
C LEU A 95 11.04 6.29 -8.14
N ASP A 96 10.38 6.40 -9.28
CA ASP A 96 10.85 7.21 -10.42
C ASP A 96 10.18 8.59 -10.34
N PHE A 97 10.92 9.58 -9.82
CA PHE A 97 10.53 10.98 -9.84
C PHE A 97 11.14 11.68 -11.07
N THR A 98 10.60 12.84 -11.44
CA THR A 98 11.12 13.68 -12.54
C THR A 98 12.59 14.04 -12.31
N ASP A 99 12.98 14.24 -11.04
CA ASP A 99 14.32 14.67 -10.64
C ASP A 99 15.25 13.52 -10.24
N GLY A 100 14.79 12.26 -10.32
CA GLY A 100 15.63 11.10 -10.03
C GLY A 100 14.95 9.85 -9.53
N ILE A 101 15.76 8.81 -9.39
CA ILE A 101 15.34 7.51 -8.90
C ILE A 101 15.72 7.37 -7.43
N PHE A 102 14.72 7.11 -6.60
CA PHE A 102 14.91 6.78 -5.19
C PHE A 102 14.67 5.28 -4.98
N ARG A 103 15.56 4.65 -4.24
CA ARG A 103 15.39 3.26 -3.80
C ARG A 103 15.00 3.25 -2.32
N ASP A 104 13.90 2.59 -2.00
CA ASP A 104 13.44 2.33 -0.63
C ASP A 104 13.50 0.82 -0.37
N VAL A 105 14.33 0.41 0.57
CA VAL A 105 14.50 -1.00 0.97
C VAL A 105 14.23 -1.10 2.46
N GLY A 106 13.48 -2.13 2.84
CA GLY A 106 13.19 -2.29 4.25
C GLY A 106 12.63 -3.65 4.63
N ALA A 107 12.43 -3.79 5.94
CA ALA A 107 11.80 -4.93 6.56
C ALA A 107 10.53 -4.52 7.31
N THR A 108 9.59 -5.44 7.40
CA THR A 108 8.34 -5.26 8.13
C THR A 108 8.15 -6.39 9.12
N PHE A 109 7.62 -6.08 10.27
CA PHE A 109 7.18 -7.05 11.26
C PHE A 109 5.80 -6.66 11.76
N GLY A 110 4.88 -7.63 11.87
CA GLY A 110 3.52 -7.36 12.31
C GLY A 110 2.97 -8.47 13.19
N ILE A 111 2.12 -8.05 14.13
CA ILE A 111 1.36 -8.93 15.01
C ILE A 111 -0.09 -8.53 14.93
N GLY A 112 -0.98 -9.47 14.62
CA GLY A 112 -2.43 -9.27 14.57
C GLY A 112 -3.14 -10.18 15.54
N PHE A 113 -4.12 -9.63 16.24
CA PHE A 113 -4.97 -10.35 17.18
C PHE A 113 -6.40 -10.31 16.68
N GLU A 114 -7.01 -11.47 16.47
CA GLU A 114 -8.43 -11.59 16.17
C GLU A 114 -9.21 -11.87 17.45
N TYR A 115 -10.27 -11.12 17.67
CA TYR A 115 -11.15 -11.28 18.82
C TYR A 115 -12.64 -11.26 18.38
N LEU A 116 -13.54 -11.61 19.28
CA LEU A 116 -14.99 -11.66 19.02
C LEU A 116 -15.38 -12.43 17.74
N SER A 117 -15.12 -13.74 17.75
CA SER A 117 -15.55 -14.66 16.68
C SER A 117 -14.99 -14.32 15.29
N ASN A 118 -13.75 -13.89 15.21
CA ASN A 118 -13.02 -13.57 13.95
C ASN A 118 -13.63 -12.41 13.13
N THR A 119 -14.40 -11.54 13.78
CA THR A 119 -15.00 -10.37 13.10
C THR A 119 -14.26 -9.07 13.41
N GLN A 120 -13.43 -9.09 14.43
CA GLN A 120 -12.69 -7.92 14.88
C GLN A 120 -11.21 -8.26 15.02
N SER A 121 -10.34 -7.34 14.63
CA SER A 121 -8.90 -7.52 14.78
C SER A 121 -8.22 -6.23 15.23
N VAL A 122 -7.10 -6.41 15.92
CA VAL A 122 -6.12 -5.36 16.20
C VAL A 122 -4.82 -5.81 15.57
N ASP A 123 -4.28 -4.98 14.70
CA ASP A 123 -3.03 -5.21 14.01
C ASP A 123 -2.00 -4.16 14.41
N LEU A 124 -0.82 -4.60 14.80
CA LEU A 124 0.34 -3.77 15.08
C LEU A 124 1.42 -4.11 14.07
N ALA A 125 2.01 -3.10 13.45
CA ALA A 125 3.11 -3.32 12.51
C ALA A 125 4.23 -2.32 12.70
N LEU A 126 5.45 -2.82 12.59
CA LEU A 126 6.70 -2.06 12.58
C LEU A 126 7.32 -2.18 11.20
N ARG A 127 7.77 -1.06 10.66
CA ARG A 127 8.50 -0.98 9.39
C ARG A 127 9.81 -0.26 9.62
N LEU A 128 10.89 -0.88 9.22
CA LEU A 128 12.25 -0.35 9.22
C LEU A 128 12.67 -0.22 7.76
N GLY A 129 13.15 0.95 7.36
CA GLY A 129 13.54 1.16 5.97
C GLY A 129 14.68 2.15 5.81
N LYS A 130 15.31 2.05 4.65
CA LYS A 130 16.35 2.96 4.18
C LYS A 130 15.98 3.43 2.78
N LYS A 131 15.90 4.76 2.62
CA LYS A 131 15.75 5.43 1.33
C LYS A 131 17.09 5.96 0.88
N GLU A 132 17.42 5.71 -0.35
CA GLU A 132 18.67 6.13 -0.98
C GLU A 132 18.38 6.87 -2.27
N SER A 133 18.96 8.06 -2.44
CA SER A 133 18.89 8.82 -3.69
C SER A 133 20.00 8.35 -4.63
N ARG A 134 19.66 8.05 -5.88
CA ARG A 134 20.66 7.75 -6.91
C ARG A 134 21.33 8.98 -7.53
N LEU A 135 20.75 10.16 -7.34
CA LEU A 135 21.27 11.40 -7.90
C LEU A 135 22.38 12.00 -7.03
N LEU A 136 22.23 11.89 -5.70
CA LEU A 136 23.19 12.43 -4.76
C LEU A 136 23.93 11.26 -4.11
N ILE A 137 25.15 11.02 -4.54
CA ILE A 137 26.00 9.94 -4.05
C ILE A 137 26.23 10.16 -2.55
N GLY A 138 25.68 9.24 -1.72
CA GLY A 138 25.91 9.22 -0.28
C GLY A 138 24.77 9.78 0.58
N GLU A 139 23.71 10.33 0.00
CA GLU A 139 22.54 10.71 0.79
C GLU A 139 21.56 9.56 0.96
N TYR A 140 21.32 9.22 2.21
CA TYR A 140 20.33 8.21 2.60
C TYR A 140 19.56 8.67 3.82
N GLU A 141 18.33 8.20 3.94
CA GLU A 141 17.43 8.42 5.06
C GLU A 141 17.03 7.06 5.65
N GLU A 142 17.29 6.85 6.92
CA GLU A 142 16.79 5.70 7.67
C GLU A 142 15.52 6.10 8.42
N TYR A 143 14.52 5.24 8.41
CA TYR A 143 13.27 5.52 9.08
C TYR A 143 12.67 4.30 9.77
N ILE A 144 11.92 4.59 10.82
CA ILE A 144 11.12 3.62 11.57
C ILE A 144 9.69 4.11 11.55
N SER A 145 8.76 3.25 11.12
CA SER A 145 7.32 3.55 11.13
C SER A 145 6.58 2.52 11.96
N PHE A 146 5.66 2.99 12.78
CA PHE A 146 4.78 2.17 13.58
C PHE A 146 3.34 2.37 13.11
N HIS A 147 2.62 1.27 12.89
CA HIS A 147 1.25 1.27 12.41
C HIS A 147 0.36 0.50 13.37
N ILE A 148 -0.79 1.06 13.67
CA ILE A 148 -1.85 0.42 14.44
C ILE A 148 -3.10 0.39 13.56
N GLY A 149 -3.64 -0.79 13.35
CA GLY A 149 -4.90 -1.03 12.66
C GLY A 149 -5.94 -1.63 13.58
N ILE A 150 -7.17 -1.12 13.56
CA ILE A 150 -8.30 -1.70 14.28
C ILE A 150 -9.39 -1.95 13.26
N THR A 151 -9.79 -3.21 13.13
CA THR A 151 -10.90 -3.61 12.27
C THR A 151 -12.08 -4.01 13.14
N THR A 152 -13.22 -3.38 12.92
CA THR A 152 -14.49 -3.73 13.57
C THR A 152 -15.46 -4.21 12.50
N GLY A 153 -16.02 -5.40 12.67
CA GLY A 153 -16.99 -5.96 11.77
C GLY A 153 -18.26 -6.36 12.53
N GLU A 154 -19.42 -5.96 12.02
CA GLU A 154 -20.70 -6.47 12.50
C GLU A 154 -21.22 -7.55 11.55
N LYS A 155 -21.68 -8.67 12.11
CA LYS A 155 -22.38 -9.69 11.34
C LYS A 155 -23.83 -9.24 11.14
N TRP A 156 -24.09 -8.49 10.08
CA TRP A 156 -25.44 -8.19 9.61
C TRP A 156 -26.01 -9.51 9.02
N PHE A 157 -27.22 -9.90 9.36
CA PHE A 157 -27.89 -11.12 8.84
C PHE A 157 -27.55 -12.48 9.46
N MET A 158 -27.39 -12.56 10.76
CA MET A 158 -27.52 -13.86 11.42
C MET A 158 -28.99 -14.27 11.46
N LYS A 159 -29.36 -15.24 10.63
CA LYS A 159 -30.70 -15.86 10.66
C LYS A 159 -30.87 -16.53 12.03
N ARG A 160 -31.68 -15.93 12.90
CA ARG A 160 -32.05 -16.56 14.18
C ARG A 160 -32.79 -17.85 13.88
N ARG A 161 -32.20 -18.99 14.17
CA ARG A 161 -32.93 -20.26 14.23
C ARG A 161 -33.90 -20.13 15.41
N ARG A 162 -35.18 -20.01 15.11
CA ARG A 162 -36.24 -20.23 16.09
C ARG A 162 -36.20 -21.71 16.43
N LYS A 163 -36.02 -22.09 17.71
CA LYS A 163 -36.26 -23.41 18.24
C LYS A 163 -37.75 -23.61 18.33
#